data_6447e0efbf68145ab7aa001beba2c71e
#
_entry.id   6447e0efbf68145ab7aa001beba2c71e
#
_cell.length_a   1.000
_cell.length_b   1.000
_cell.length_c   1.000
_cell.angle_alpha   90.00
_cell.angle_beta   90.00
_cell.angle_gamma   90.00
#
_symmetry.space_group_name_H-M   'P 1'
#
loop_
_entity.id
_entity.type
_entity.pdbx_description
1 polymer ?
#
loop_
_entity_poly.entity_id
_entity_poly.type
_entity_poly.pdbx_seq_one_letter_code
_entity_poly.pdbx_strand_id
1 'polypeptide(L)'
;MLEGEAYLEDCLRIDAFGKLDVIPAGRVPETHLELLASPEFSELVDLLKSRYDRVVIDLAPVQAVSDAIVVGKHADSAIYVIKSDSTPLPVVRRGIDRLQEVGINVAGAVISQVDLNKISSYGGDY
;
A
#
# COMPACT_ATOMS: atom_id res chain seq x y z
N MET A 1 14.90 -10.70 6.76
CA MET A 1 13.87 -11.50 6.09
C MET A 1 14.15 -11.57 4.59
N LEU A 2 13.85 -10.58 3.78
CA LEU A 2 14.15 -10.65 2.33
C LEU A 2 15.64 -10.74 2.00
N GLU A 3 16.51 -10.23 2.86
CA GLU A 3 17.98 -10.37 2.76
C GLU A 3 18.53 -11.62 3.47
N GLY A 4 17.66 -12.51 3.95
CA GLY A 4 18.06 -13.77 4.61
C GLY A 4 18.51 -13.64 6.08
N GLU A 5 18.43 -12.44 6.66
CA GLU A 5 18.96 -12.18 8.01
C GLU A 5 17.98 -12.51 9.16
N ALA A 6 16.69 -12.72 8.87
CA ALA A 6 15.67 -12.98 9.89
C ALA A 6 14.52 -13.86 9.35
N TYR A 7 13.92 -14.64 10.22
CA TYR A 7 12.70 -15.39 9.92
C TYR A 7 11.47 -14.48 10.00
N LEU A 8 10.36 -14.89 9.35
CA LEU A 8 9.11 -14.15 9.35
C LEU A 8 8.61 -13.90 10.78
N GLU A 9 8.66 -14.91 11.62
CA GLU A 9 8.21 -14.90 13.01
C GLU A 9 8.96 -13.84 13.85
N ASP A 10 10.22 -13.60 13.57
CA ASP A 10 11.04 -12.58 14.25
C ASP A 10 10.68 -11.15 13.83
N CYS A 11 10.10 -11.00 12.63
CA CYS A 11 9.70 -9.71 12.07
C CYS A 11 8.27 -9.30 12.45
N LEU A 12 7.42 -10.27 12.83
CA LEU A 12 6.04 -10.01 13.21
C LEU A 12 5.94 -9.21 14.51
N ARG A 13 5.04 -8.25 14.53
CA ARG A 13 4.62 -7.50 15.71
C ARG A 13 3.12 -7.60 15.83
N ILE A 14 2.65 -8.03 16.98
CA ILE A 14 1.21 -8.14 17.28
C ILE A 14 0.73 -6.80 17.79
N ASP A 15 -0.41 -6.32 17.30
CA ASP A 15 -1.03 -5.10 17.81
C ASP A 15 -1.53 -5.28 19.25
N ALA A 16 -1.82 -4.16 19.91
CA ALA A 16 -2.26 -4.15 21.33
C ALA A 16 -3.55 -4.95 21.58
N PHE A 17 -4.34 -5.23 20.56
CA PHE A 17 -5.59 -5.98 20.63
C PHE A 17 -5.44 -7.45 20.20
N GLY A 18 -4.25 -7.87 19.76
CA GLY A 18 -3.96 -9.23 19.30
C GLY A 18 -4.70 -9.67 18.05
N LYS A 19 -5.14 -8.71 17.22
CA LYS A 19 -5.96 -8.97 16.01
C LYS A 19 -5.25 -8.67 14.70
N LEU A 20 -4.13 -7.99 14.76
CA LEU A 20 -3.36 -7.55 13.61
C LEU A 20 -1.90 -7.90 13.81
N ASP A 21 -1.33 -8.64 12.87
CA ASP A 21 0.10 -8.85 12.77
C ASP A 21 0.69 -7.79 11.83
N VAL A 22 1.75 -7.15 12.27
CA VAL A 22 2.40 -6.06 11.54
C VAL A 22 3.85 -6.44 11.23
N ILE A 23 4.24 -6.29 9.96
CA ILE A 23 5.63 -6.38 9.53
C ILE A 23 6.12 -4.96 9.22
N PRO A 24 6.96 -4.36 10.06
CA PRO A 24 7.51 -3.04 9.77
C PRO A 24 8.52 -3.12 8.60
N ALA A 25 8.60 -2.07 7.80
CA ALA A 25 9.50 -2.01 6.65
C ALA A 25 11.00 -2.14 7.04
N GLY A 26 11.36 -1.77 8.27
CA GLY A 26 12.74 -1.79 8.71
C GLY A 26 13.60 -0.70 8.07
N ARG A 27 14.89 -0.97 7.88
CA ARG A 27 15.78 -0.08 7.11
C ARG A 27 15.51 -0.27 5.62
N VAL A 28 15.43 0.82 4.88
CA VAL A 28 15.27 0.79 3.42
C VAL A 28 16.67 0.75 2.80
N PRO A 29 17.08 -0.37 2.17
CA PRO A 29 18.36 -0.46 1.48
C PRO A 29 18.33 0.36 0.18
N GLU A 30 19.51 0.72 -0.35
CA GLU A 30 19.60 1.40 -1.66
C GLU A 30 19.03 0.55 -2.81
N THR A 31 19.09 -0.77 -2.69
CA THR A 31 18.57 -1.76 -3.65
C THR A 31 17.13 -2.20 -3.37
N HIS A 32 16.35 -1.39 -2.62
CA HIS A 32 14.99 -1.77 -2.20
C HIS A 32 14.07 -2.18 -3.37
N LEU A 33 14.19 -1.53 -4.52
CA LEU A 33 13.36 -1.85 -5.69
C LEU A 33 13.68 -3.24 -6.26
N GLU A 34 14.95 -3.62 -6.30
CA GLU A 34 15.38 -4.95 -6.72
C GLU A 34 14.87 -6.01 -5.75
N LEU A 35 14.91 -5.71 -4.46
CA LEU A 35 14.42 -6.58 -3.40
C LEU A 35 12.90 -6.81 -3.51
N LEU A 36 12.13 -5.74 -3.79
CA LEU A 36 10.67 -5.84 -4.01
C LEU A 36 10.31 -6.55 -5.32
N ALA A 37 11.20 -6.54 -6.31
CA ALA A 37 11.05 -7.26 -7.57
C ALA A 37 11.57 -8.70 -7.54
N SER A 38 12.13 -9.14 -6.40
CA SER A 38 12.76 -10.45 -6.27
C SER A 38 11.76 -11.60 -6.13
N PRO A 39 12.16 -12.84 -6.49
CA PRO A 39 11.35 -14.02 -6.23
C PRO A 39 11.02 -14.20 -4.74
N GLU A 40 11.94 -13.86 -3.85
CA GLU A 40 11.80 -13.97 -2.40
C GLU A 40 10.65 -13.08 -1.88
N PHE A 41 10.45 -11.90 -2.47
CA PHE A 41 9.31 -11.05 -2.14
C PHE A 41 7.99 -11.68 -2.61
N SER A 42 7.97 -12.26 -3.81
CA SER A 42 6.79 -12.98 -4.31
C SER A 42 6.42 -14.16 -3.39
N GLU A 43 7.41 -14.98 -3.04
CA GLU A 43 7.22 -16.12 -2.13
C GLU A 43 6.71 -15.68 -0.75
N LEU A 44 7.22 -14.55 -0.23
CA LEU A 44 6.72 -13.97 1.02
C LEU A 44 5.26 -13.58 0.90
N VAL A 45 4.86 -12.88 -0.16
CA VAL A 45 3.45 -12.47 -0.36
C VAL A 45 2.56 -13.70 -0.46
N ASP A 46 2.97 -14.74 -1.19
CA ASP A 46 2.21 -15.99 -1.33
C ASP A 46 2.09 -16.71 0.03
N LEU A 47 3.16 -16.75 0.82
CA LEU A 47 3.13 -17.29 2.17
C LEU A 47 2.16 -16.52 3.07
N LEU A 48 2.18 -15.19 3.03
CA LEU A 48 1.26 -14.36 3.82
C LEU A 48 -0.20 -14.58 3.37
N LYS A 49 -0.46 -14.64 2.08
CA LYS A 49 -1.80 -14.95 1.53
C LYS A 49 -2.32 -16.33 1.99
N SER A 50 -1.43 -17.29 2.21
CA SER A 50 -1.81 -18.61 2.72
C SER A 50 -2.12 -18.65 4.22
N ARG A 51 -1.60 -17.69 4.99
CA ARG A 51 -1.73 -17.64 6.46
C ARG A 51 -2.81 -16.69 6.96
N TYR A 52 -3.15 -15.65 6.18
CA TYR A 52 -4.01 -14.55 6.59
C TYR A 52 -5.20 -14.36 5.65
N ASP A 53 -6.36 -14.04 6.21
CA ASP A 53 -7.57 -13.72 5.42
C ASP A 53 -7.40 -12.44 4.61
N ARG A 54 -6.58 -11.51 5.10
CA ARG A 54 -6.27 -10.23 4.46
C ARG A 54 -4.82 -9.87 4.68
N VAL A 55 -4.15 -9.47 3.61
CA VAL A 55 -2.81 -8.89 3.63
C VAL A 55 -2.92 -7.47 3.09
N VAL A 56 -2.52 -6.49 3.88
CA VAL A 56 -2.51 -5.08 3.49
C VAL A 56 -1.07 -4.60 3.40
N ILE A 57 -0.67 -4.08 2.25
CA ILE A 57 0.67 -3.53 2.03
C ILE A 57 0.54 -2.01 1.91
N ASP A 58 1.13 -1.29 2.86
CA ASP A 58 1.21 0.18 2.83
C ASP A 58 2.41 0.62 1.99
N LEU A 59 2.17 1.48 1.01
CA LEU A 59 3.14 1.86 0.00
C LEU A 59 3.33 3.37 -0.07
N ALA A 60 4.51 3.77 -0.52
CA ALA A 60 4.82 5.15 -0.83
C ALA A 60 3.94 5.71 -1.97
N PRO A 61 3.80 7.05 -2.11
CA PRO A 61 2.99 7.67 -3.16
C PRO A 61 3.39 7.23 -4.56
N VAL A 62 2.42 6.80 -5.37
CA VAL A 62 2.60 6.24 -6.74
C VAL A 62 3.37 7.19 -7.68
N GLN A 63 3.21 8.52 -7.50
CA GLN A 63 3.87 9.51 -8.34
C GLN A 63 5.38 9.64 -8.05
N ALA A 64 5.80 9.29 -6.84
CA ALA A 64 7.16 9.52 -6.37
C ALA A 64 8.07 8.29 -6.52
N VAL A 65 7.51 7.08 -6.52
CA VAL A 65 8.31 5.85 -6.39
C VAL A 65 7.76 4.72 -7.25
N SER A 66 8.65 3.96 -7.86
CA SER A 66 8.31 2.78 -8.68
C SER A 66 7.81 1.59 -7.85
N ASP A 67 8.06 1.60 -6.54
CA ASP A 67 7.74 0.52 -5.61
C ASP A 67 6.27 0.12 -5.64
N ALA A 68 5.36 1.14 -5.66
CA ALA A 68 3.93 0.90 -5.71
C ALA A 68 3.49 0.13 -6.97
N ILE A 69 4.22 0.30 -8.08
CA ILE A 69 3.94 -0.42 -9.33
C ILE A 69 4.47 -1.85 -9.24
N VAL A 70 5.67 -2.03 -8.69
CA VAL A 70 6.29 -3.36 -8.56
C VAL A 70 5.47 -4.21 -7.60
N VAL A 71 5.19 -3.70 -6.40
CA VAL A 71 4.45 -4.43 -5.36
C VAL A 71 2.97 -4.62 -5.74
N GLY A 72 2.36 -3.64 -6.40
CA GLY A 72 0.95 -3.71 -6.80
C GLY A 72 0.61 -4.86 -7.75
N LYS A 73 1.61 -5.38 -8.49
CA LYS A 73 1.44 -6.57 -9.34
C LYS A 73 1.18 -7.87 -8.55
N HIS A 74 1.56 -7.90 -7.28
CA HIS A 74 1.31 -9.04 -6.38
C HIS A 74 0.00 -8.92 -5.62
N ALA A 75 -0.67 -7.75 -5.70
CA ALA A 75 -1.94 -7.51 -5.03
C ALA A 75 -3.14 -7.92 -5.90
N ASP A 76 -4.20 -8.40 -5.26
CA ASP A 76 -5.45 -8.74 -5.94
C ASP A 76 -6.23 -7.45 -6.33
N SER A 77 -6.05 -6.41 -5.51
CA SER A 77 -6.58 -5.06 -5.78
C SER A 77 -5.82 -3.99 -4.99
N ALA A 78 -5.96 -2.75 -5.42
CA ALA A 78 -5.41 -1.59 -4.75
C ALA A 78 -6.52 -0.60 -4.34
N ILE A 79 -6.33 0.06 -3.20
CA ILE A 79 -7.12 1.21 -2.77
C ILE A 79 -6.24 2.45 -2.93
N TYR A 80 -6.72 3.43 -3.69
CA TYR A 80 -6.00 4.67 -3.91
C TYR A 80 -6.34 5.70 -2.82
N VAL A 81 -5.38 6.04 -1.97
CA VAL A 81 -5.60 6.99 -0.86
C VAL A 81 -5.25 8.40 -1.33
N ILE A 82 -6.21 9.33 -1.16
CA ILE A 82 -6.11 10.74 -1.57
C ILE A 82 -6.17 11.61 -0.32
N LYS A 83 -5.18 12.46 -0.13
CA LYS A 83 -5.22 13.45 0.93
C LYS A 83 -6.14 14.61 0.53
N SER A 84 -7.17 14.88 1.38
CA SER A 84 -8.10 15.99 1.18
C SER A 84 -7.36 17.34 1.14
N ASP A 85 -7.87 18.27 0.36
CA ASP A 85 -7.38 19.66 0.21
C ASP A 85 -5.89 19.80 -0.15
N SER A 86 -5.23 18.69 -0.51
CA SER A 86 -3.78 18.65 -0.76
C SER A 86 -3.41 18.07 -2.11
N THR A 87 -4.22 17.10 -2.62
CA THR A 87 -3.90 16.40 -3.86
C THR A 87 -4.79 16.88 -5.00
N PRO A 88 -4.26 17.62 -6.00
CA PRO A 88 -5.03 18.10 -7.14
C PRO A 88 -5.62 16.93 -7.97
N LEU A 89 -6.86 17.09 -8.44
CA LEU A 89 -7.56 16.07 -9.23
C LEU A 89 -6.77 15.55 -10.46
N PRO A 90 -6.03 16.38 -11.23
CA PRO A 90 -5.20 15.87 -12.33
C PRO A 90 -4.07 14.94 -11.87
N VAL A 91 -3.56 15.14 -10.65
CA VAL A 91 -2.54 14.27 -10.04
C VAL A 91 -3.15 12.93 -9.66
N VAL A 92 -4.34 12.95 -9.05
CA VAL A 92 -5.10 11.73 -8.71
C VAL A 92 -5.37 10.91 -9.97
N ARG A 93 -5.91 11.53 -11.03
CA ARG A 93 -6.20 10.83 -12.30
C ARG A 93 -4.96 10.15 -12.86
N ARG A 94 -3.86 10.91 -13.03
CA ARG A 94 -2.59 10.35 -13.53
C ARG A 94 -2.08 9.19 -12.69
N GLY A 95 -2.26 9.25 -11.36
CA GLY A 95 -1.85 8.17 -10.47
C GLY A 95 -2.67 6.89 -10.68
N ILE A 96 -3.99 7.02 -10.82
CA ILE A 96 -4.89 5.90 -11.08
C ILE A 96 -4.62 5.32 -12.49
N ASP A 97 -4.54 6.18 -13.51
CA ASP A 97 -4.26 5.77 -14.90
C ASP A 97 -2.95 4.95 -14.95
N ARG A 98 -1.90 5.43 -14.26
CA ARG A 98 -0.61 4.73 -14.22
C ARG A 98 -0.68 3.33 -13.58
N LEU A 99 -1.50 3.15 -12.55
CA LEU A 99 -1.71 1.83 -11.95
C LEU A 99 -2.47 0.91 -12.91
N GLN A 100 -3.51 1.43 -13.56
CA GLN A 100 -4.31 0.67 -14.51
C GLN A 100 -3.54 0.29 -15.79
N GLU A 101 -2.70 1.19 -16.32
CA GLU A 101 -1.81 0.94 -17.47
C GLU A 101 -0.87 -0.25 -17.24
N VAL A 102 -0.45 -0.49 -16.00
CA VAL A 102 0.40 -1.65 -15.66
C VAL A 102 -0.40 -2.85 -15.17
N GLY A 103 -1.72 -2.83 -15.32
CA GLY A 103 -2.60 -3.95 -15.03
C GLY A 103 -3.00 -4.10 -13.55
N ILE A 104 -2.76 -3.09 -12.70
CA ILE A 104 -3.19 -3.13 -11.30
C ILE A 104 -4.68 -2.80 -11.21
N ASN A 105 -5.46 -3.68 -10.59
CA ASN A 105 -6.88 -3.48 -10.34
C ASN A 105 -7.09 -2.46 -9.22
N VAL A 106 -7.54 -1.26 -9.53
CA VAL A 106 -7.90 -0.24 -8.53
C VAL A 106 -9.37 -0.43 -8.14
N ALA A 107 -9.60 -1.01 -6.96
CA ALA A 107 -10.95 -1.29 -6.44
C ALA A 107 -11.73 -0.01 -6.07
N GLY A 108 -11.01 1.06 -5.74
CA GLY A 108 -11.62 2.33 -5.38
C GLY A 108 -10.62 3.35 -4.84
N ALA A 109 -11.15 4.51 -4.48
CA ALA A 109 -10.38 5.59 -3.87
C ALA A 109 -10.98 5.99 -2.52
N VAL A 110 -10.11 6.37 -1.57
CA VAL A 110 -10.50 6.87 -0.25
C VAL A 110 -9.90 8.25 -0.06
N ILE A 111 -10.72 9.21 0.37
CA ILE A 111 -10.25 10.54 0.76
C ILE A 111 -9.92 10.52 2.25
N SER A 112 -8.67 10.81 2.58
CA SER A 112 -8.18 10.86 3.95
C SER A 112 -7.98 12.29 4.45
N GLN A 113 -7.89 12.47 5.77
CA GLN A 113 -7.64 13.76 6.44
C GLN A 113 -8.66 14.85 6.07
N VAL A 114 -9.93 14.45 5.96
CA VAL A 114 -11.02 15.36 5.64
C VAL A 114 -11.34 16.23 6.85
N ASP A 115 -11.39 17.56 6.65
CA ASP A 115 -11.88 18.50 7.66
C ASP A 115 -13.41 18.51 7.65
N LEU A 116 -14.02 17.91 8.67
CA LEU A 116 -15.49 17.81 8.79
C LEU A 116 -16.19 19.17 8.85
N ASN A 117 -15.51 20.22 9.34
CA ASN A 117 -16.08 21.57 9.37
C ASN A 117 -16.22 22.18 7.97
N LYS A 118 -15.45 21.69 7.00
CA LYS A 118 -15.54 22.14 5.61
C LYS A 118 -16.57 21.38 4.80
N ILE A 119 -16.97 20.17 5.20
CA ILE A 119 -17.95 19.36 4.46
C ILE A 119 -19.29 20.08 4.33
N SER A 120 -19.75 20.77 5.38
CA SER A 120 -20.99 21.54 5.35
C SER A 120 -20.97 22.67 4.30
N SER A 121 -19.81 23.16 3.91
CA SER A 121 -19.67 24.18 2.87
C SER A 121 -19.78 23.63 1.43
N TYR A 122 -19.68 22.32 1.24
CA TYR A 122 -19.79 21.66 -0.06
C TYR A 122 -21.23 21.18 -0.39
N GLY A 123 -22.23 21.56 0.45
CA GLY A 123 -23.65 21.39 0.13
C GLY A 123 -24.16 19.95 0.22
N GLY A 124 -23.56 19.11 1.03
CA GLY A 124 -24.04 17.75 1.30
C GLY A 124 -24.77 17.70 2.64
N ASP A 125 -26.09 17.78 2.63
CA ASP A 125 -26.93 17.26 3.72
C ASP A 125 -26.85 15.72 3.67
N TYR A 126 -26.17 15.10 4.65
CA TYR A 126 -26.16 13.66 4.91
C TYR A 126 -26.96 13.36 6.16
#